data_bd30a89c3259716a6bd5a316c29c54b1
#
_entry.id   bd30a89c3259716a6bd5a316c29c54b1
#
_cell.length_a   1.000
_cell.length_b   1.000
_cell.length_c   1.000
_cell.angle_alpha   90.00
_cell.angle_beta   90.00
_cell.angle_gamma   90.00
#
_symmetry.space_group_name_H-M   'P 1'
#
loop_
_entity.id
_entity.type
_entity.pdbx_description
1 polymer ?
#
loop_
_entity_poly.entity_id
_entity_poly.type
_entity_poly.pdbx_seq_one_letter_code
_entity_poly.pdbx_strand_id
1 'polypeptide(L)'
;MASISVNFKGSNTLQQKINLVSGTIRLHFGNGVHNSGYTYKQLAMMLSHGFSSELNGRDYEIPARPIFAAFTKEYKEDIIQIIKDSYKLRFKRVKANEQFTIAANKIRTLAVTALLTGNVPITPDNAKVYKAKKGNLPPWVLTGELVESLEAEYVRK
;
A
#
# COMPACT_ATOMS: atom_id res chain seq x y z
N MET A 1 -2.63 10.85 -7.49
CA MET A 1 -2.70 10.35 -6.10
C MET A 1 -1.94 9.05 -5.99
N ALA A 2 -1.04 8.93 -4.99
CA ALA A 2 -0.36 7.67 -4.72
C ALA A 2 -1.29 6.75 -3.93
N SER A 3 -2.04 5.93 -4.63
CA SER A 3 -2.94 4.92 -4.05
C SER A 3 -3.03 3.69 -4.95
N ILE A 4 -3.37 2.55 -4.36
CA ILE A 4 -3.72 1.34 -5.08
C ILE A 4 -5.16 0.95 -4.76
N SER A 5 -5.87 0.47 -5.76
CA SER A 5 -7.23 -0.06 -5.62
C SER A 5 -7.28 -1.50 -6.13
N VAL A 6 -7.74 -2.41 -5.30
CA VAL A 6 -8.00 -3.80 -5.70
C VAL A 6 -9.50 -3.95 -5.92
N ASN A 7 -9.88 -4.14 -7.18
CA ASN A 7 -11.25 -4.42 -7.57
C ASN A 7 -11.48 -5.94 -7.61
N PHE A 8 -12.57 -6.39 -7.02
CA PHE A 8 -12.96 -7.79 -7.05
C PHE A 8 -14.44 -7.93 -7.37
N LYS A 9 -14.77 -8.99 -8.08
CA LYS A 9 -16.13 -9.33 -8.47
C LYS A 9 -16.33 -10.83 -8.28
N GLY A 10 -17.41 -11.21 -7.64
CA GLY A 10 -17.78 -12.62 -7.49
C GLY A 10 -18.20 -13.25 -8.84
N SER A 11 -18.13 -14.58 -8.95
CA SER A 11 -18.61 -15.28 -10.13
C SER A 11 -20.14 -15.23 -10.22
N ASN A 12 -20.68 -15.16 -11.44
CA ASN A 12 -22.12 -15.04 -11.70
C ASN A 12 -22.96 -16.18 -11.08
N THR A 13 -22.42 -17.38 -10.99
CA THR A 13 -23.11 -18.56 -10.44
C THR A 13 -23.30 -18.49 -8.93
N LEU A 14 -22.36 -17.88 -8.22
CA LEU A 14 -22.45 -17.61 -6.79
C LEU A 14 -23.24 -16.32 -6.50
N GLN A 15 -23.23 -15.35 -7.45
CA GLN A 15 -23.97 -14.10 -7.34
C GLN A 15 -25.48 -14.31 -7.18
N GLN A 16 -26.05 -15.25 -7.92
CA GLN A 16 -27.49 -15.53 -7.86
C GLN A 16 -27.93 -16.14 -6.51
N LYS A 17 -27.03 -16.85 -5.83
CA LYS A 17 -27.35 -17.53 -4.57
C LYS A 17 -27.03 -16.75 -3.30
N ILE A 18 -26.19 -15.69 -3.36
CA ILE A 18 -25.60 -15.08 -2.16
C ILE A 18 -25.72 -13.54 -2.14
N ASN A 19 -26.32 -12.86 -3.12
CA ASN A 19 -26.24 -11.39 -3.24
C ASN A 19 -24.78 -10.91 -3.04
N LEU A 20 -23.91 -11.25 -3.98
CA LEU A 20 -22.46 -10.98 -3.83
C LEU A 20 -22.19 -9.49 -3.79
N VAL A 21 -21.52 -9.09 -2.74
CA VAL A 21 -21.02 -7.74 -2.58
C VAL A 21 -19.81 -7.58 -3.47
N SER A 22 -19.87 -6.64 -4.39
CA SER A 22 -18.72 -6.16 -5.12
C SER A 22 -18.18 -4.91 -4.44
N GLY A 23 -16.90 -4.64 -4.58
CA GLY A 23 -16.31 -3.45 -3.98
C GLY A 23 -14.87 -3.24 -4.39
N THR A 24 -14.29 -2.24 -3.79
CA THR A 24 -12.90 -1.87 -3.99
C THR A 24 -12.24 -1.75 -2.62
N ILE A 25 -11.12 -2.42 -2.42
CA ILE A 25 -10.23 -2.15 -1.29
C ILE A 25 -9.18 -1.16 -1.79
N ARG A 26 -9.03 -0.04 -1.10
CA ARG A 26 -8.04 0.99 -1.39
C ARG A 26 -7.02 1.04 -0.28
N LEU A 27 -5.74 1.06 -0.68
CA LEU A 27 -4.63 1.46 0.19
C LEU A 27 -4.22 2.88 -0.21
N HIS A 28 -4.08 3.75 0.77
CA HIS A 28 -3.62 5.11 0.56
C HIS A 28 -2.83 5.59 1.78
N PHE A 29 -2.10 6.68 1.62
CA PHE A 29 -1.42 7.32 2.73
C PHE A 29 -2.36 8.27 3.45
N GLY A 30 -2.27 8.34 4.77
CA GLY A 30 -3.04 9.24 5.64
C GLY A 30 -2.80 10.72 5.35
N ASN A 31 -3.60 11.57 5.98
CA ASN A 31 -3.55 13.02 5.77
C ASN A 31 -2.54 13.74 6.68
N GLY A 32 -1.78 13.01 7.51
CA GLY A 32 -0.77 13.59 8.39
C GLY A 32 0.33 14.33 7.63
N VAL A 33 1.07 15.16 8.36
CA VAL A 33 2.20 15.94 7.84
C VAL A 33 3.50 15.37 8.39
N HIS A 34 4.44 15.08 7.49
CA HIS A 34 5.78 14.65 7.84
C HIS A 34 6.63 15.83 8.31
N ASN A 35 7.69 15.59 9.08
CA ASN A 35 8.62 16.63 9.58
C ASN A 35 9.25 17.50 8.49
N SER A 36 9.22 17.06 7.22
CA SER A 36 9.64 17.86 6.06
C SER A 36 8.65 18.95 5.63
N GLY A 37 7.47 19.04 6.27
CA GLY A 37 6.40 19.97 5.92
C GLY A 37 5.46 19.46 4.80
N TYR A 38 5.77 18.34 4.16
CA TYR A 38 4.88 17.71 3.17
C TYR A 38 3.87 16.79 3.86
N THR A 39 2.65 16.70 3.32
CA THR A 39 1.73 15.64 3.72
C THR A 39 2.26 14.28 3.30
N TYR A 40 1.88 13.22 4.01
CA TYR A 40 2.29 11.86 3.64
C TYR A 40 1.87 11.50 2.20
N LYS A 41 0.72 12.00 1.74
CA LYS A 41 0.27 11.82 0.34
C LYS A 41 1.19 12.51 -0.67
N GLN A 42 1.60 13.74 -0.40
CA GLN A 42 2.53 14.47 -1.27
C GLN A 42 3.89 13.79 -1.31
N LEU A 43 4.43 13.43 -0.15
CA LEU A 43 5.70 12.75 -0.04
C LEU A 43 5.68 11.40 -0.78
N ALA A 44 4.63 10.62 -0.59
CA ALA A 44 4.45 9.35 -1.28
C ALA A 44 4.33 9.52 -2.80
N MET A 45 3.66 10.57 -3.27
CA MET A 45 3.56 10.88 -4.70
C MET A 45 4.93 11.26 -5.27
N MET A 46 5.68 12.13 -4.61
CA MET A 46 7.02 12.53 -5.01
C MET A 46 7.96 11.32 -5.11
N LEU A 47 7.99 10.47 -4.09
CA LEU A 47 8.81 9.27 -4.09
C LEU A 47 8.38 8.24 -5.15
N SER A 48 7.08 8.12 -5.41
CA SER A 48 6.58 7.19 -6.44
C SER A 48 6.94 7.58 -7.86
N HIS A 49 6.98 8.88 -8.15
CA HIS A 49 7.25 9.40 -9.50
C HIS A 49 8.71 9.84 -9.69
N GLY A 50 9.46 9.96 -8.61
CA GLY A 50 10.76 10.61 -8.62
C GLY A 50 10.63 12.14 -8.63
N PHE A 51 11.65 12.82 -8.22
CA PHE A 51 11.71 14.28 -8.25
C PHE A 51 13.16 14.77 -8.17
N SER A 52 13.37 16.00 -8.64
CA SER A 52 14.64 16.69 -8.47
C SER A 52 14.60 17.53 -7.20
N SER A 53 15.68 17.55 -6.47
CA SER A 53 15.84 18.35 -5.25
C SER A 53 17.21 19.00 -5.23
N GLU A 54 17.28 20.24 -4.81
CA GLU A 54 18.53 20.94 -4.57
C GLU A 54 18.96 20.82 -3.10
N LEU A 55 20.20 20.46 -2.86
CA LEU A 55 20.80 20.45 -1.53
C LEU A 55 22.21 21.02 -1.60
N ASN A 56 22.47 22.10 -0.85
CA ASN A 56 23.76 22.78 -0.81
C ASN A 56 24.26 23.23 -2.21
N GLY A 57 23.36 23.78 -3.04
CA GLY A 57 23.70 24.24 -4.39
C GLY A 57 23.98 23.14 -5.41
N ARG A 58 23.58 21.91 -5.12
CA ARG A 58 23.70 20.77 -6.02
C ARG A 58 22.34 20.13 -6.28
N ASP A 59 22.05 19.88 -7.54
CA ASP A 59 20.86 19.16 -7.95
C ASP A 59 21.03 17.66 -7.71
N TYR A 60 20.01 17.06 -7.10
CA TYR A 60 19.91 15.63 -6.90
C TYR A 60 18.63 15.10 -7.53
N GLU A 61 18.78 14.09 -8.37
CA GLU A 61 17.64 13.33 -8.84
C GLU A 61 17.31 12.19 -7.87
N ILE A 62 16.07 12.18 -7.41
CA ILE A 62 15.52 11.08 -6.62
C ILE A 62 14.69 10.23 -7.57
N PRO A 63 15.13 8.99 -7.86
CA PRO A 63 14.47 8.16 -8.86
C PRO A 63 13.08 7.72 -8.39
N ALA A 64 12.19 7.49 -9.36
CA ALA A 64 10.87 6.94 -9.13
C ALA A 64 10.95 5.55 -8.46
N ARG A 65 10.11 5.34 -7.45
CA ARG A 65 10.00 4.07 -6.72
C ARG A 65 8.53 3.70 -6.54
N PRO A 66 7.90 3.05 -7.51
CA PRO A 66 6.47 2.75 -7.50
C PRO A 66 6.12 1.62 -6.51
N ILE A 67 6.11 1.94 -5.23
CA ILE A 67 5.96 1.00 -4.11
C ILE A 67 4.68 0.15 -4.20
N PHE A 68 3.55 0.74 -4.58
CA PHE A 68 2.30 -0.02 -4.67
C PHE A 68 2.30 -1.02 -5.83
N ALA A 69 2.93 -0.68 -6.95
CA ALA A 69 3.08 -1.61 -8.06
C ALA A 69 3.97 -2.80 -7.66
N ALA A 70 5.10 -2.52 -7.00
CA ALA A 70 6.00 -3.54 -6.50
C ALA A 70 5.32 -4.45 -5.46
N PHE A 71 4.64 -3.85 -4.48
CA PHE A 71 3.89 -4.60 -3.47
C PHE A 71 2.81 -5.48 -4.09
N THR A 72 1.99 -4.93 -4.98
CA THR A 72 0.90 -5.70 -5.61
C THR A 72 1.43 -6.86 -6.45
N LYS A 73 2.55 -6.66 -7.14
CA LYS A 73 3.19 -7.71 -7.94
C LYS A 73 3.68 -8.86 -7.05
N GLU A 74 4.37 -8.52 -5.98
CA GLU A 74 4.99 -9.50 -5.07
C GLU A 74 3.95 -10.27 -4.26
N TYR A 75 2.96 -9.57 -3.72
CA TYR A 75 1.96 -10.15 -2.80
C TYR A 75 0.60 -10.42 -3.44
N LYS A 76 0.56 -10.57 -4.76
CA LYS A 76 -0.68 -10.79 -5.51
C LYS A 76 -1.50 -11.96 -4.98
N GLU A 77 -0.86 -13.09 -4.76
CA GLU A 77 -1.54 -14.33 -4.33
C GLU A 77 -2.05 -14.21 -2.88
N ASP A 78 -1.28 -13.59 -1.99
CA ASP A 78 -1.68 -13.33 -0.61
C ASP A 78 -2.91 -12.40 -0.55
N ILE A 79 -2.92 -11.34 -1.35
CA ILE A 79 -4.05 -10.42 -1.47
C ILE A 79 -5.30 -11.16 -1.95
N ILE A 80 -5.16 -11.99 -3.00
CA ILE A 80 -6.25 -12.81 -3.52
C ILE A 80 -6.77 -13.77 -2.43
N GLN A 81 -5.87 -14.40 -1.68
CA GLN A 81 -6.25 -15.33 -0.62
C GLN A 81 -6.99 -14.62 0.52
N ILE A 82 -6.54 -13.45 0.94
CA ILE A 82 -7.24 -12.62 1.95
C ILE A 82 -8.66 -12.29 1.50
N ILE A 83 -8.84 -11.92 0.23
CA ILE A 83 -10.16 -11.62 -0.34
C ILE A 83 -11.04 -12.88 -0.37
N LYS A 84 -10.51 -14.01 -0.84
CA LYS A 84 -11.24 -15.30 -0.84
C LYS A 84 -11.70 -15.71 0.55
N ASP A 85 -10.85 -15.56 1.56
CA ASP A 85 -11.18 -15.91 2.93
C ASP A 85 -12.25 -14.98 3.52
N SER A 86 -12.26 -13.72 3.11
CA SER A 86 -13.31 -12.78 3.50
C SER A 86 -14.68 -13.17 2.93
N TYR A 87 -14.74 -13.71 1.72
CA TYR A 87 -15.99 -14.28 1.20
C TYR A 87 -16.47 -15.48 2.03
N LYS A 88 -15.57 -16.34 2.54
CA LYS A 88 -15.94 -17.48 3.39
C LYS A 88 -16.54 -17.03 4.74
N LEU A 89 -16.11 -15.89 5.28
CA LEU A 89 -16.68 -15.35 6.53
C LEU A 89 -18.18 -15.03 6.43
N ARG A 90 -18.66 -14.74 5.22
CA ARG A 90 -20.10 -14.49 4.99
C ARG A 90 -20.96 -15.69 5.30
N PHE A 91 -20.48 -16.90 5.07
CA PHE A 91 -21.21 -18.11 5.45
C PHE A 91 -21.33 -18.26 6.96
N LYS A 92 -20.52 -17.53 7.74
CA LYS A 92 -20.59 -17.44 9.20
C LYS A 92 -21.48 -16.30 9.70
N ARG A 93 -22.35 -15.71 8.86
CA ARG A 93 -23.28 -14.61 9.15
C ARG A 93 -22.63 -13.27 9.51
N VAL A 94 -21.36 -13.07 9.18
CA VAL A 94 -20.70 -11.76 9.34
C VAL A 94 -21.26 -10.78 8.30
N LYS A 95 -21.54 -9.54 8.70
CA LYS A 95 -22.03 -8.50 7.78
C LYS A 95 -21.03 -8.24 6.65
N ALA A 96 -21.53 -8.04 5.43
CA ALA A 96 -20.67 -7.90 4.24
C ALA A 96 -19.62 -6.78 4.35
N ASN A 97 -20.02 -5.62 4.88
CA ASN A 97 -19.08 -4.50 5.04
C ASN A 97 -17.98 -4.83 6.05
N GLU A 98 -18.32 -5.48 7.14
CA GLU A 98 -17.39 -5.85 8.22
C GLU A 98 -16.31 -6.82 7.72
N GLN A 99 -16.71 -7.86 6.98
CA GLN A 99 -15.74 -8.84 6.45
C GLN A 99 -14.74 -8.23 5.47
N PHE A 100 -15.16 -7.27 4.63
CA PHE A 100 -14.25 -6.60 3.70
C PHE A 100 -13.44 -5.47 4.35
N THR A 101 -13.93 -4.88 5.43
CA THR A 101 -13.12 -4.01 6.30
C THR A 101 -12.01 -4.81 6.98
N ILE A 102 -12.31 -6.02 7.44
CA ILE A 102 -11.29 -6.95 7.99
C ILE A 102 -10.25 -7.30 6.89
N ALA A 103 -10.69 -7.57 5.66
CA ALA A 103 -9.78 -7.82 4.54
C ALA A 103 -8.88 -6.61 4.24
N ALA A 104 -9.45 -5.41 4.20
CA ALA A 104 -8.71 -4.18 3.98
C ALA A 104 -7.61 -3.99 5.05
N ASN A 105 -7.95 -4.19 6.32
CA ASN A 105 -6.99 -4.11 7.42
C ASN A 105 -5.88 -5.17 7.33
N LYS A 106 -6.21 -6.40 6.92
CA LYS A 106 -5.20 -7.46 6.71
C LYS A 106 -4.24 -7.10 5.58
N ILE A 107 -4.75 -6.58 4.46
CA ILE A 107 -3.92 -6.13 3.34
C ILE A 107 -3.04 -4.94 3.75
N ARG A 108 -3.56 -4.00 4.55
CA ARG A 108 -2.77 -2.92 5.13
C ARG A 108 -1.63 -3.47 6.00
N THR A 109 -1.94 -4.36 6.93
CA THR A 109 -0.92 -4.97 7.80
C THR A 109 0.15 -5.69 6.98
N LEU A 110 -0.24 -6.46 5.96
CA LEU A 110 0.68 -7.12 5.06
C LEU A 110 1.59 -6.10 4.35
N ALA A 111 1.02 -5.01 3.82
CA ALA A 111 1.78 -3.96 3.14
C ALA A 111 2.76 -3.26 4.08
N VAL A 112 2.31 -2.84 5.26
CA VAL A 112 3.17 -2.19 6.26
C VAL A 112 4.33 -3.11 6.66
N THR A 113 4.03 -4.36 7.02
CA THR A 113 5.06 -5.32 7.40
C THR A 113 6.06 -5.57 6.28
N ALA A 114 5.58 -5.83 5.07
CA ALA A 114 6.44 -6.13 3.92
C ALA A 114 7.36 -4.95 3.55
N LEU A 115 6.86 -3.72 3.66
CA LEU A 115 7.63 -2.51 3.39
C LEU A 115 8.66 -2.24 4.48
N LEU A 116 8.30 -2.37 5.75
CA LEU A 116 9.22 -2.15 6.88
C LEU A 116 10.34 -3.18 6.92
N THR A 117 10.05 -4.43 6.56
CA THR A 117 11.03 -5.52 6.55
C THR A 117 11.88 -5.56 5.26
N GLY A 118 11.57 -4.73 4.26
CA GLY A 118 12.27 -4.72 2.98
C GLY A 118 11.96 -5.90 2.06
N ASN A 119 10.89 -6.64 2.34
CA ASN A 119 10.47 -7.79 1.53
C ASN A 119 9.76 -7.39 0.22
N VAL A 120 9.57 -6.09 -0.02
CA VAL A 120 9.10 -5.59 -1.32
C VAL A 120 10.32 -5.18 -2.16
N PRO A 121 10.54 -5.79 -3.32
CA PRO A 121 11.67 -5.46 -4.19
C PRO A 121 11.47 -4.08 -4.86
N ILE A 122 11.85 -3.03 -4.17
CA ILE A 122 11.72 -1.66 -4.68
C ILE A 122 13.00 -1.27 -5.40
N THR A 123 12.89 -0.98 -6.70
CA THR A 123 14.00 -0.53 -7.53
C THR A 123 13.73 0.87 -8.12
N PRO A 124 14.75 1.71 -8.28
CA PRO A 124 16.13 1.48 -7.84
C PRO A 124 16.28 1.58 -6.32
N ASP A 125 17.25 0.85 -5.80
CA ASP A 125 17.64 0.90 -4.38
C ASP A 125 18.20 2.29 -3.99
N ASN A 126 18.42 2.50 -2.70
CA ASN A 126 18.97 3.76 -2.19
C ASN A 126 20.37 4.05 -2.80
N ALA A 127 20.64 5.30 -3.15
CA ALA A 127 21.97 5.74 -3.54
C ALA A 127 22.98 5.48 -2.40
N LYS A 128 24.25 5.23 -2.76
CA LYS A 128 25.33 4.92 -1.78
C LYS A 128 25.42 5.92 -0.64
N VAL A 129 25.26 7.22 -0.93
CA VAL A 129 25.28 8.29 0.08
C VAL A 129 24.12 8.18 1.06
N TYR A 130 22.97 7.75 0.59
CA TYR A 130 21.79 7.51 1.43
C TYR A 130 21.96 6.25 2.29
N LYS A 131 22.58 5.20 1.75
CA LYS A 131 22.91 3.98 2.51
C LYS A 131 23.87 4.27 3.66
N ALA A 132 24.85 5.16 3.47
CA ALA A 132 25.77 5.57 4.52
C ALA A 132 25.07 6.26 5.71
N LYS A 133 23.97 7.00 5.46
CA LYS A 133 23.19 7.68 6.51
C LYS A 133 22.08 6.82 7.11
N LYS A 134 21.46 5.98 6.30
CA LYS A 134 20.29 5.14 6.65
C LYS A 134 20.65 3.74 7.13
N GLY A 135 21.90 3.30 6.95
CA GLY A 135 22.25 1.89 7.10
C GLY A 135 21.55 1.03 6.04
N ASN A 136 21.14 -0.18 6.42
CA ASN A 136 20.47 -1.15 5.55
C ASN A 136 18.94 -1.00 5.52
N LEU A 137 18.39 0.16 5.92
CA LEU A 137 16.95 0.36 5.88
C LEU A 137 16.43 0.36 4.44
N PRO A 138 15.26 -0.26 4.21
CA PRO A 138 14.62 -0.27 2.89
C PRO A 138 14.38 1.13 2.34
N PRO A 139 14.26 1.31 1.03
CA PRO A 139 13.72 2.52 0.44
C PRO A 139 12.37 2.86 1.09
N TRP A 140 12.05 4.16 1.25
CA TRP A 140 10.85 4.65 1.91
C TRP A 140 10.84 4.53 3.45
N VAL A 141 11.78 3.82 4.04
CA VAL A 141 11.90 3.68 5.48
C VAL A 141 13.10 4.49 5.96
N LEU A 142 12.86 5.59 6.64
CA LEU A 142 13.85 6.29 7.44
C LEU A 142 13.45 6.23 8.92
N THR A 143 12.24 6.73 9.23
CA THR A 143 11.63 6.66 10.57
C THR A 143 10.50 5.64 10.65
N GLY A 144 10.03 5.13 9.50
CA GLY A 144 8.84 4.27 9.42
C GLY A 144 7.53 5.05 9.29
N GLU A 145 7.49 6.32 9.69
CA GLU A 145 6.27 7.13 9.77
C GLU A 145 5.45 7.12 8.47
N LEU A 146 6.12 7.26 7.31
CA LEU A 146 5.42 7.26 6.03
C LEU A 146 4.73 5.92 5.77
N VAL A 147 5.40 4.81 6.06
CA VAL A 147 4.83 3.47 5.85
C VAL A 147 3.71 3.19 6.86
N GLU A 148 3.89 3.60 8.11
CA GLU A 148 2.89 3.45 9.17
C GLU A 148 1.64 4.30 8.91
N SER A 149 1.77 5.41 8.16
CA SER A 149 0.64 6.25 7.76
C SER A 149 -0.26 5.63 6.69
N LEU A 150 0.06 4.41 6.21
CA LEU A 150 -0.83 3.67 5.31
C LEU A 150 -2.17 3.40 5.97
N GLU A 151 -3.22 3.68 5.24
CA GLU A 151 -4.61 3.43 5.59
C GLU A 151 -5.23 2.48 4.56
N ALA A 152 -6.26 1.75 4.97
CA ALA A 152 -7.01 0.88 4.10
C ALA A 152 -8.51 1.11 4.30
N GLU A 153 -9.23 1.20 3.20
CA GLU A 153 -10.68 1.32 3.22
C GLU A 153 -11.34 0.32 2.26
N TYR A 154 -12.53 -0.11 2.62
CA TYR A 154 -13.42 -0.85 1.74
C TYR A 154 -14.52 0.09 1.24
N VAL A 155 -14.63 0.24 -0.07
CA VAL A 155 -15.68 1.00 -0.74
C VAL A 155 -16.61 0.03 -1.46
N ARG A 156 -17.87 -0.05 -1.00
CA ARG A 156 -18.89 -0.86 -1.66
C ARG A 156 -19.28 -0.24 -3.00
N LYS A 157 -19.43 -1.07 -4.01
CA LYS A 157 -20.02 -0.70 -5.31
C LYS A 157 -21.47 -1.11 -5.40
#